data_fed3b15b267de4a416f83724ea33532d
#
_entry.id   fed3b15b267de4a416f83724ea33532d
#
_cell.length_a   1.000
_cell.length_b   1.000
_cell.length_c   1.000
_cell.angle_alpha   90.00
_cell.angle_beta   90.00
_cell.angle_gamma   90.00
#
_symmetry.space_group_name_H-M   'P 1'
#
loop_
_entity.id
_entity.type
_entity.pdbx_description
1 polymer ?
#
loop_
_entity_poly.entity_id
_entity_poly.type
_entity_poly.pdbx_seq_one_letter_code
_entity_poly.pdbx_strand_id
1 'polypeptide(L)'
;MSLFTGLSAFPITPTTPRGEVVTADLKRLVSRIESGGADSVGLLGSTGTYMFLSRDERQRAVAAAVESAVSIPIIVGVVAMRTDDAQDLVRDAASEGASGLILAPVAYTSLREEEVFEHFLAVASASSLPLCIYSNPSTTNFTFAPDLVARLSTIPTIAAIKLPLPASGDIQGDLKAFRRAAPDLSIGYSGDWGCKEALLAGADCWYSVAGGLFPQQAAAIVSAAIKRDLEDADRCDAAFADLWRLFRAHGSLRLIYAAVNMLGLTDAQPPRPLLPIDEALRAALTKALPR
;
A
#
# COMPACT_ATOMS: atom_id res chain seq x y z
N MET A 1 5.85 5.98 18.07
CA MET A 1 6.01 6.36 16.66
C MET A 1 4.62 6.37 16.03
N SER A 2 4.38 7.21 15.02
CA SER A 2 3.11 7.19 14.28
C SER A 2 3.00 5.88 13.49
N LEU A 3 1.79 5.33 13.36
CA LEU A 3 1.50 4.12 12.59
C LEU A 3 1.89 4.24 11.10
N PHE A 4 1.76 5.45 10.54
CA PHE A 4 1.95 5.73 9.12
C PHE A 4 3.31 6.39 8.84
N THR A 5 4.40 5.79 9.31
CA THR A 5 5.77 6.28 9.12
C THR A 5 6.70 5.16 8.67
N GLY A 6 7.83 5.51 8.06
CA GLY A 6 8.84 4.55 7.64
C GLY A 6 8.42 3.71 6.43
N LEU A 7 8.63 2.40 6.49
CA LEU A 7 8.29 1.43 5.45
C LEU A 7 6.95 0.75 5.75
N SER A 8 5.92 1.04 4.98
CA SER A 8 4.67 0.28 4.97
C SER A 8 4.70 -0.71 3.79
N ALA A 9 4.83 -1.99 4.08
CA ALA A 9 4.99 -3.04 3.07
C ALA A 9 3.66 -3.62 2.62
N PHE A 10 3.40 -3.65 1.30
CA PHE A 10 2.13 -4.08 0.71
C PHE A 10 2.28 -5.42 -0.03
N PRO A 11 2.08 -6.58 0.65
CA PRO A 11 2.13 -7.88 0.00
C PRO A 11 0.91 -8.13 -0.90
N ILE A 12 1.02 -9.15 -1.76
CA ILE A 12 -0.16 -9.77 -2.37
C ILE A 12 -0.97 -10.50 -1.29
N THR A 13 -2.24 -10.76 -1.58
CA THR A 13 -3.05 -11.73 -0.83
C THR A 13 -3.10 -13.01 -1.65
N PRO A 14 -2.34 -14.07 -1.27
CA PRO A 14 -2.33 -15.33 -2.01
C PRO A 14 -3.71 -15.98 -1.98
N THR A 15 -4.20 -16.38 -3.16
CA THR A 15 -5.50 -17.08 -3.29
C THR A 15 -5.39 -18.32 -4.15
N THR A 16 -6.30 -19.26 -3.92
CA THR A 16 -6.59 -20.35 -4.86
C THR A 16 -7.22 -19.78 -6.14
N PRO A 17 -7.29 -20.57 -7.24
CA PRO A 17 -8.00 -20.15 -8.45
C PRO A 17 -9.49 -19.86 -8.24
N ARG A 18 -10.07 -20.27 -7.11
CA ARG A 18 -11.47 -19.99 -6.72
C ARG A 18 -11.62 -18.72 -5.90
N GLY A 19 -10.52 -18.02 -5.58
CA GLY A 19 -10.52 -16.79 -4.78
C GLY A 19 -10.48 -17.02 -3.27
N GLU A 20 -10.25 -18.25 -2.80
CA GLU A 20 -10.09 -18.57 -1.38
C GLU A 20 -8.68 -18.18 -0.93
N VAL A 21 -8.55 -17.44 0.17
CA VAL A 21 -7.26 -17.00 0.70
C VAL A 21 -6.44 -18.18 1.20
N VAL A 22 -5.20 -18.30 0.71
CA VAL A 22 -4.21 -19.29 1.19
C VAL A 22 -3.52 -18.70 2.43
N THR A 23 -4.16 -18.87 3.58
CA THR A 23 -3.74 -18.24 4.85
C THR A 23 -2.32 -18.60 5.26
N ALA A 24 -1.87 -19.84 5.01
CA ALA A 24 -0.51 -20.27 5.33
C ALA A 24 0.56 -19.47 4.56
N ASP A 25 0.30 -19.17 3.28
CA ASP A 25 1.21 -18.39 2.45
C ASP A 25 1.21 -16.92 2.89
N LEU A 26 0.02 -16.37 3.19
CA LEU A 26 -0.11 -15.00 3.68
C LEU A 26 0.63 -14.82 5.01
N LYS A 27 0.50 -15.74 5.95
CA LYS A 27 1.23 -15.75 7.23
C LYS A 27 2.75 -15.74 7.00
N ARG A 28 3.26 -16.55 6.07
CA ARG A 28 4.68 -16.53 5.72
C ARG A 28 5.14 -15.20 5.16
N LEU A 29 4.33 -14.56 4.29
CA LEU A 29 4.64 -13.24 3.75
C LEU A 29 4.68 -12.17 4.86
N VAL A 30 3.70 -12.14 5.76
CA VAL A 30 3.66 -11.20 6.89
C VAL A 30 4.87 -11.39 7.81
N SER A 31 5.17 -12.63 8.22
CA SER A 31 6.33 -12.92 9.07
C SER A 31 7.66 -12.54 8.39
N ARG A 32 7.76 -12.72 7.06
CA ARG A 32 8.92 -12.30 6.28
C ARG A 32 9.07 -10.77 6.27
N ILE A 33 7.96 -10.03 6.10
CA ILE A 33 7.94 -8.57 6.10
C ILE A 33 8.39 -8.05 7.48
N GLU A 34 7.84 -8.60 8.56
CA GLU A 34 8.23 -8.24 9.92
C GLU A 34 9.71 -8.51 10.18
N SER A 35 10.19 -9.72 9.86
CA SER A 35 11.60 -10.09 10.02
C SER A 35 12.56 -9.24 9.17
N GLY A 36 12.07 -8.68 8.07
CA GLY A 36 12.83 -7.81 7.18
C GLY A 36 12.88 -6.34 7.64
N GLY A 37 12.22 -5.99 8.75
CA GLY A 37 12.33 -4.66 9.37
C GLY A 37 11.42 -3.61 8.76
N ALA A 38 10.30 -3.99 8.16
CA ALA A 38 9.25 -3.04 7.80
C ALA A 38 8.56 -2.50 9.07
N ASP A 39 8.04 -1.27 8.99
CA ASP A 39 7.37 -0.59 10.10
C ASP A 39 5.87 -0.93 10.18
N SER A 40 5.26 -1.33 9.07
CA SER A 40 3.87 -1.81 9.02
C SER A 40 3.60 -2.70 7.81
N VAL A 41 2.52 -3.49 7.87
CA VAL A 41 1.97 -4.24 6.73
C VAL A 41 0.71 -3.55 6.24
N GLY A 42 0.68 -3.18 4.95
CA GLY A 42 -0.52 -2.70 4.27
C GLY A 42 -1.27 -3.86 3.60
N LEU A 43 -2.20 -4.45 4.30
CA LEU A 43 -2.99 -5.59 3.82
C LEU A 43 -4.19 -5.12 2.99
N LEU A 44 -4.60 -5.91 1.99
CA LEU A 44 -5.78 -5.64 1.16
C LEU A 44 -5.75 -4.24 0.48
N GLY A 45 -4.56 -3.77 0.13
CA GLY A 45 -4.40 -2.68 -0.82
C GLY A 45 -4.61 -3.16 -2.27
N SER A 46 -4.35 -2.32 -3.27
CA SER A 46 -4.43 -2.70 -4.69
C SER A 46 -3.53 -3.90 -5.03
N THR A 47 -2.34 -3.97 -4.44
CA THR A 47 -1.43 -5.12 -4.56
C THR A 47 -2.02 -6.39 -3.93
N GLY A 48 -2.74 -6.25 -2.82
CA GLY A 48 -3.47 -7.34 -2.16
C GLY A 48 -4.74 -7.77 -2.89
N THR A 49 -5.04 -7.17 -4.04
CA THR A 49 -6.16 -7.57 -4.93
C THR A 49 -7.52 -7.67 -4.24
N TYR A 50 -7.76 -6.80 -3.26
CA TYR A 50 -9.00 -6.79 -2.45
C TYR A 50 -10.28 -6.83 -3.28
N MET A 51 -10.28 -6.19 -4.47
CA MET A 51 -11.44 -6.09 -5.35
C MET A 51 -11.91 -7.43 -5.92
N PHE A 52 -11.09 -8.48 -5.82
CA PHE A 52 -11.41 -9.84 -6.28
C PHE A 52 -11.79 -10.79 -5.12
N LEU A 53 -11.85 -10.28 -3.88
CA LEU A 53 -12.15 -11.06 -2.70
C LEU A 53 -13.56 -10.76 -2.18
N SER A 54 -14.28 -11.80 -1.76
CA SER A 54 -15.51 -11.64 -0.98
C SER A 54 -15.22 -11.01 0.39
N ARG A 55 -16.24 -10.51 1.09
CA ARG A 55 -16.11 -9.98 2.44
C ARG A 55 -15.50 -11.02 3.39
N ASP A 56 -16.00 -12.27 3.34
CA ASP A 56 -15.53 -13.36 4.20
C ASP A 56 -14.04 -13.66 3.95
N GLU A 57 -13.60 -13.64 2.69
CA GLU A 57 -12.20 -13.88 2.35
C GLU A 57 -11.30 -12.69 2.76
N ARG A 58 -11.81 -11.46 2.72
CA ARG A 58 -11.09 -10.31 3.29
C ARG A 58 -10.93 -10.45 4.80
N GLN A 59 -11.99 -10.84 5.52
CA GLN A 59 -11.95 -11.08 6.96
C GLN A 59 -10.95 -12.20 7.30
N ARG A 60 -10.99 -13.33 6.57
CA ARG A 60 -10.00 -14.41 6.72
C ARG A 60 -8.57 -13.95 6.51
N ALA A 61 -8.33 -13.07 5.53
CA ALA A 61 -7.00 -12.51 5.29
C ALA A 61 -6.54 -11.63 6.47
N VAL A 62 -7.42 -10.79 7.01
CA VAL A 62 -7.11 -9.94 8.18
C VAL A 62 -6.78 -10.79 9.39
N ALA A 63 -7.64 -11.76 9.74
CA ALA A 63 -7.43 -12.67 10.85
C ALA A 63 -6.08 -13.40 10.75
N ALA A 64 -5.77 -13.94 9.57
CA ALA A 64 -4.50 -14.66 9.33
C ALA A 64 -3.28 -13.73 9.45
N ALA A 65 -3.37 -12.50 8.96
CA ALA A 65 -2.27 -11.54 9.04
C ALA A 65 -2.02 -11.09 10.49
N VAL A 66 -3.08 -10.76 11.23
CA VAL A 66 -2.99 -10.34 12.63
C VAL A 66 -2.46 -11.48 13.51
N GLU A 67 -2.95 -12.71 13.32
CA GLU A 67 -2.47 -13.89 14.05
C GLU A 67 -0.97 -14.17 13.84
N SER A 68 -0.46 -13.85 12.64
CA SER A 68 0.96 -14.11 12.30
C SER A 68 1.91 -12.95 12.65
N ALA A 69 1.39 -11.77 12.88
CA ALA A 69 2.18 -10.60 13.29
C ALA A 69 2.52 -10.70 14.79
N VAL A 70 3.82 -10.60 15.11
CA VAL A 70 4.27 -10.61 16.53
C VAL A 70 4.18 -9.21 17.12
N SER A 71 4.63 -8.20 16.36
CA SER A 71 4.67 -6.80 16.81
C SER A 71 4.37 -5.80 15.70
N ILE A 72 4.49 -6.21 14.44
CA ILE A 72 4.28 -5.31 13.31
C ILE A 72 2.81 -4.94 13.16
N PRO A 73 2.46 -3.65 13.10
CA PRO A 73 1.08 -3.23 12.94
C PRO A 73 0.52 -3.58 11.54
N ILE A 74 -0.75 -3.99 11.51
CA ILE A 74 -1.48 -4.33 10.28
C ILE A 74 -2.44 -3.19 9.93
N ILE A 75 -2.23 -2.56 8.77
CA ILE A 75 -3.09 -1.53 8.18
C ILE A 75 -3.96 -2.20 7.11
N VAL A 76 -5.27 -2.12 7.23
CA VAL A 76 -6.20 -2.87 6.39
C VAL A 76 -6.92 -1.99 5.37
N GLY A 77 -6.94 -2.40 4.11
CA GLY A 77 -7.73 -1.78 3.05
C GLY A 77 -9.23 -2.08 3.20
N VAL A 78 -10.01 -1.02 3.46
CA VAL A 78 -11.47 -1.11 3.68
C VAL A 78 -12.25 -0.51 2.50
N VAL A 79 -11.76 -0.76 1.30
CA VAL A 79 -12.26 -0.15 0.06
C VAL A 79 -13.45 -0.92 -0.50
N ALA A 80 -14.57 -0.22 -0.73
CA ALA A 80 -15.76 -0.72 -1.39
C ALA A 80 -16.44 0.40 -2.18
N MET A 81 -17.29 0.02 -3.17
CA MET A 81 -18.05 1.01 -3.94
C MET A 81 -19.20 1.65 -3.15
N ARG A 82 -19.78 0.91 -2.22
CA ARG A 82 -20.84 1.40 -1.33
C ARG A 82 -20.26 1.82 0.01
N THR A 83 -20.79 2.90 0.55
CA THR A 83 -20.34 3.43 1.86
C THR A 83 -20.63 2.44 3.00
N ASP A 84 -21.82 1.82 2.99
CA ASP A 84 -22.21 0.83 4.00
C ASP A 84 -21.33 -0.44 3.96
N ASP A 85 -20.97 -0.94 2.77
CA ASP A 85 -20.03 -2.06 2.61
C ASP A 85 -18.64 -1.69 3.16
N ALA A 86 -18.17 -0.45 2.92
CA ALA A 86 -16.90 0.01 3.48
C ALA A 86 -16.94 0.12 5.01
N GLN A 87 -18.06 0.59 5.58
CA GLN A 87 -18.28 0.62 7.04
C GLN A 87 -18.27 -0.79 7.65
N ASP A 88 -18.87 -1.75 6.96
CA ASP A 88 -18.82 -3.15 7.40
C ASP A 88 -17.40 -3.71 7.39
N LEU A 89 -16.61 -3.43 6.35
CA LEU A 89 -15.20 -3.82 6.29
C LEU A 89 -14.37 -3.16 7.40
N VAL A 90 -14.71 -1.93 7.80
CA VAL A 90 -14.09 -1.26 8.97
C VAL A 90 -14.37 -2.04 10.26
N ARG A 91 -15.63 -2.43 10.48
CA ARG A 91 -16.03 -3.20 11.68
C ARG A 91 -15.35 -4.56 11.70
N ASP A 92 -15.30 -5.25 10.56
CA ASP A 92 -14.62 -6.54 10.43
C ASP A 92 -13.11 -6.39 10.73
N ALA A 93 -12.42 -5.42 10.12
CA ALA A 93 -11.00 -5.18 10.37
C ALA A 93 -10.71 -4.85 11.83
N ALA A 94 -11.54 -4.01 12.47
CA ALA A 94 -11.40 -3.67 13.87
C ALA A 94 -11.61 -4.89 14.78
N SER A 95 -12.59 -5.74 14.50
CA SER A 95 -12.88 -6.95 15.28
C SER A 95 -11.77 -7.99 15.19
N GLU A 96 -11.07 -8.06 14.05
CA GLU A 96 -9.92 -8.95 13.84
C GLU A 96 -8.59 -8.38 14.38
N GLY A 97 -8.59 -7.17 14.94
CA GLY A 97 -7.42 -6.58 15.59
C GLY A 97 -6.50 -5.77 14.67
N ALA A 98 -7.01 -5.23 13.58
CA ALA A 98 -6.26 -4.28 12.75
C ALA A 98 -5.76 -3.08 13.58
N SER A 99 -4.57 -2.57 13.24
CA SER A 99 -3.97 -1.40 13.90
C SER A 99 -4.38 -0.08 13.26
N GLY A 100 -4.81 -0.11 12.01
CA GLY A 100 -5.25 1.05 11.24
C GLY A 100 -5.89 0.65 9.92
N LEU A 101 -6.39 1.64 9.21
CA LEU A 101 -7.21 1.47 8.02
C LEU A 101 -6.66 2.31 6.87
N ILE A 102 -6.96 1.88 5.64
CA ILE A 102 -6.70 2.67 4.43
C ILE A 102 -7.90 2.61 3.49
N LEU A 103 -8.37 3.77 3.02
CA LEU A 103 -9.58 3.92 2.20
C LEU A 103 -9.29 4.70 0.93
N ALA A 104 -9.75 4.19 -0.22
CA ALA A 104 -9.76 4.86 -1.50
C ALA A 104 -11.20 5.03 -2.00
N PRO A 105 -11.55 6.15 -2.67
CA PRO A 105 -12.90 6.41 -3.15
C PRO A 105 -13.14 5.73 -4.50
N VAL A 106 -13.18 4.38 -4.51
CA VAL A 106 -13.46 3.63 -5.75
C VAL A 106 -14.90 3.84 -6.19
N ALA A 107 -15.10 4.10 -7.49
CA ALA A 107 -16.41 4.32 -8.05
C ALA A 107 -16.46 3.93 -9.52
N TYR A 108 -17.61 3.39 -9.95
CA TYR A 108 -17.90 3.20 -11.37
C TYR A 108 -18.28 4.53 -12.05
N THR A 109 -19.05 5.36 -11.32
CA THR A 109 -19.38 6.73 -11.74
C THR A 109 -18.47 7.72 -11.00
N SER A 110 -17.89 8.68 -11.71
CA SER A 110 -17.01 9.69 -11.09
C SER A 110 -17.71 10.41 -9.94
N LEU A 111 -17.04 10.45 -8.80
CA LEU A 111 -17.53 11.11 -7.60
C LEU A 111 -17.15 12.59 -7.59
N ARG A 112 -18.01 13.42 -7.01
CA ARG A 112 -17.74 14.80 -6.67
C ARG A 112 -17.01 14.89 -5.32
N GLU A 113 -16.28 15.97 -5.08
CA GLU A 113 -15.54 16.16 -3.83
C GLU A 113 -16.42 16.00 -2.58
N GLU A 114 -17.66 16.51 -2.61
CA GLU A 114 -18.57 16.40 -1.49
C GLU A 114 -19.01 14.94 -1.23
N GLU A 115 -19.21 14.16 -2.30
CA GLU A 115 -19.54 12.73 -2.17
C GLU A 115 -18.37 11.94 -1.58
N VAL A 116 -17.14 12.30 -1.94
CA VAL A 116 -15.92 11.72 -1.34
C VAL A 116 -15.80 12.13 0.13
N PHE A 117 -16.04 13.41 0.46
CA PHE A 117 -16.00 13.88 1.83
C PHE A 117 -17.00 13.13 2.73
N GLU A 118 -18.26 13.03 2.30
CA GLU A 118 -19.32 12.32 3.03
C GLU A 118 -19.02 10.81 3.16
N HIS A 119 -18.47 10.20 2.11
CA HIS A 119 -18.02 8.80 2.15
C HIS A 119 -16.95 8.58 3.23
N PHE A 120 -15.92 9.42 3.25
CA PHE A 120 -14.85 9.33 4.26
C PHE A 120 -15.36 9.62 5.68
N LEU A 121 -16.22 10.61 5.86
CA LEU A 121 -16.84 10.93 7.13
C LEU A 121 -17.64 9.74 7.69
N ALA A 122 -18.48 9.14 6.86
CA ALA A 122 -19.30 8.00 7.24
C ALA A 122 -18.43 6.77 7.56
N VAL A 123 -17.43 6.46 6.75
CA VAL A 123 -16.53 5.31 6.98
C VAL A 123 -15.67 5.52 8.22
N ALA A 124 -15.12 6.72 8.40
CA ALA A 124 -14.33 7.07 9.59
C ALA A 124 -15.13 6.96 10.90
N SER A 125 -16.46 7.20 10.86
CA SER A 125 -17.33 7.07 12.04
C SER A 125 -17.57 5.62 12.48
N ALA A 126 -17.24 4.62 11.67
CA ALA A 126 -17.50 3.21 11.95
C ALA A 126 -16.50 2.58 12.94
N SER A 127 -15.37 3.24 13.25
CA SER A 127 -14.34 2.77 14.18
C SER A 127 -13.52 3.94 14.73
N SER A 128 -12.82 3.73 15.84
CA SER A 128 -11.80 4.66 16.37
C SER A 128 -10.41 4.42 15.79
N LEU A 129 -10.23 3.44 14.92
CA LEU A 129 -8.92 3.16 14.29
C LEU A 129 -8.47 4.32 13.40
N PRO A 130 -7.16 4.63 13.39
CA PRO A 130 -6.64 5.66 12.50
C PRO A 130 -6.79 5.26 11.03
N LEU A 131 -7.25 6.20 10.21
CA LEU A 131 -7.56 6.01 8.80
C LEU A 131 -6.59 6.80 7.92
N CYS A 132 -6.01 6.13 6.94
CA CYS A 132 -5.20 6.73 5.88
C CYS A 132 -6.05 6.97 4.63
N ILE A 133 -6.03 8.20 4.09
CA ILE A 133 -6.57 8.52 2.76
C ILE A 133 -5.71 7.83 1.71
N TYR A 134 -6.30 7.08 0.78
CA TYR A 134 -5.56 6.49 -0.33
C TYR A 134 -5.91 7.19 -1.66
N SER A 135 -5.01 8.04 -2.12
CA SER A 135 -5.09 8.67 -3.43
C SER A 135 -4.47 7.75 -4.49
N ASN A 136 -5.28 7.29 -5.42
CA ASN A 136 -4.83 6.49 -6.57
C ASN A 136 -5.66 6.84 -7.81
N PRO A 137 -5.44 8.00 -8.44
CA PRO A 137 -6.27 8.50 -9.54
C PRO A 137 -6.38 7.54 -10.73
N SER A 138 -5.35 6.72 -10.96
CA SER A 138 -5.34 5.74 -12.07
C SER A 138 -6.36 4.60 -11.89
N THR A 139 -6.85 4.36 -10.68
CA THR A 139 -7.82 3.29 -10.39
C THR A 139 -9.14 3.80 -9.84
N THR A 140 -9.16 5.00 -9.25
CA THR A 140 -10.36 5.57 -8.63
C THR A 140 -11.03 6.65 -9.48
N ASN A 141 -10.33 7.14 -10.52
CA ASN A 141 -10.74 8.31 -11.31
C ASN A 141 -11.01 9.57 -10.46
N PHE A 142 -10.39 9.66 -9.28
CA PHE A 142 -10.51 10.77 -8.35
C PHE A 142 -9.14 11.27 -7.90
N THR A 143 -8.94 12.58 -7.94
CA THR A 143 -7.70 13.24 -7.48
C THR A 143 -8.02 14.09 -6.25
N PHE A 144 -7.30 13.85 -5.17
CA PHE A 144 -7.42 14.67 -3.97
C PHE A 144 -6.65 15.99 -4.14
N ALA A 145 -7.38 17.10 -4.11
CA ALA A 145 -6.77 18.41 -4.00
C ALA A 145 -6.36 18.69 -2.53
N PRO A 146 -5.32 19.51 -2.27
CA PRO A 146 -4.92 19.88 -0.92
C PRO A 146 -6.08 20.44 -0.06
N ASP A 147 -6.98 21.24 -0.63
CA ASP A 147 -8.13 21.81 0.08
C ASP A 147 -9.11 20.73 0.58
N LEU A 148 -9.38 19.71 -0.23
CA LEU A 148 -10.21 18.58 0.21
C LEU A 148 -9.50 17.80 1.32
N VAL A 149 -8.19 17.61 1.22
CA VAL A 149 -7.41 16.93 2.26
C VAL A 149 -7.40 17.73 3.56
N ALA A 150 -7.32 19.05 3.48
CA ALA A 150 -7.47 19.93 4.65
C ALA A 150 -8.84 19.74 5.34
N ARG A 151 -9.94 19.66 4.57
CA ARG A 151 -11.27 19.36 5.11
C ARG A 151 -11.32 17.96 5.75
N LEU A 152 -10.82 16.95 5.06
CA LEU A 152 -10.78 15.57 5.56
C LEU A 152 -9.94 15.45 6.84
N SER A 153 -8.85 16.19 6.96
CA SER A 153 -7.99 16.16 8.16
C SER A 153 -8.68 16.68 9.43
N THR A 154 -9.85 17.35 9.32
CA THR A 154 -10.66 17.73 10.49
C THR A 154 -11.42 16.54 11.11
N ILE A 155 -11.49 15.40 10.42
CA ILE A 155 -12.10 14.17 10.94
C ILE A 155 -11.08 13.50 11.87
N PRO A 156 -11.39 13.30 13.17
CA PRO A 156 -10.40 12.94 14.19
C PRO A 156 -9.61 11.64 13.93
N THR A 157 -10.20 10.68 13.21
CA THR A 157 -9.54 9.41 12.89
C THR A 157 -8.69 9.46 11.64
N ILE A 158 -8.81 10.49 10.79
CA ILE A 158 -7.96 10.65 9.60
C ILE A 158 -6.57 11.11 10.04
N ALA A 159 -5.58 10.22 9.89
CA ALA A 159 -4.24 10.39 10.42
C ALA A 159 -3.14 10.45 9.35
N ALA A 160 -3.44 10.06 8.11
CA ALA A 160 -2.44 9.97 7.05
C ALA A 160 -3.04 10.13 5.66
N ILE A 161 -2.15 10.39 4.69
CA ILE A 161 -2.46 10.27 3.27
C ILE A 161 -1.36 9.51 2.53
N LYS A 162 -1.77 8.54 1.70
CA LYS A 162 -0.94 7.85 0.72
C LYS A 162 -1.17 8.49 -0.64
N LEU A 163 -0.14 9.12 -1.19
CA LEU A 163 -0.14 9.78 -2.48
C LEU A 163 0.55 8.96 -3.57
N PRO A 164 0.18 9.08 -4.84
CA PRO A 164 1.04 8.69 -5.95
C PRO A 164 2.18 9.72 -6.08
N LEU A 165 3.26 9.33 -6.78
CA LEU A 165 4.26 10.32 -7.19
C LEU A 165 3.60 11.36 -8.12
N PRO A 166 3.91 12.66 -7.96
CA PRO A 166 3.33 13.70 -8.80
C PRO A 166 3.76 13.53 -10.27
N ALA A 167 2.81 13.67 -11.20
CA ALA A 167 3.08 13.56 -12.63
C ALA A 167 4.07 14.62 -13.16
N SER A 168 4.17 15.76 -12.47
CA SER A 168 5.15 16.81 -12.76
C SER A 168 6.59 16.42 -12.42
N GLY A 169 6.79 15.40 -11.56
CA GLY A 169 8.08 15.07 -10.98
C GLY A 169 8.50 15.98 -9.81
N ASP A 170 7.75 17.03 -9.49
CA ASP A 170 8.06 17.96 -8.38
C ASP A 170 7.50 17.40 -7.05
N ILE A 171 8.20 16.41 -6.50
CA ILE A 171 7.84 15.78 -5.22
C ILE A 171 7.90 16.80 -4.08
N GLN A 172 8.89 17.69 -4.08
CA GLN A 172 9.08 18.67 -3.00
C GLN A 172 7.94 19.70 -2.97
N GLY A 173 7.53 20.21 -4.14
CA GLY A 173 6.40 21.13 -4.25
C GLY A 173 5.09 20.47 -3.84
N ASP A 174 4.85 19.24 -4.29
CA ASP A 174 3.67 18.44 -3.94
C ASP A 174 3.59 18.19 -2.43
N LEU A 175 4.64 17.66 -1.83
CA LEU A 175 4.73 17.44 -0.38
C LEU A 175 4.49 18.71 0.42
N LYS A 176 5.08 19.84 0.00
CA LYS A 176 4.91 21.13 0.66
C LYS A 176 3.46 21.63 0.59
N ALA A 177 2.77 21.39 -0.53
CA ALA A 177 1.36 21.77 -0.69
C ALA A 177 0.46 20.99 0.28
N PHE A 178 0.60 19.67 0.34
CA PHE A 178 -0.18 18.83 1.27
C PHE A 178 0.19 19.08 2.73
N ARG A 179 1.47 19.29 3.05
CA ARG A 179 1.91 19.60 4.42
C ARG A 179 1.36 20.92 4.92
N ARG A 180 1.22 21.94 4.04
CA ARG A 180 0.58 23.22 4.37
C ARG A 180 -0.92 23.06 4.62
N ALA A 181 -1.59 22.26 3.80
CA ALA A 181 -3.03 22.04 3.87
C ALA A 181 -3.44 21.22 5.11
N ALA A 182 -2.64 20.20 5.46
CA ALA A 182 -2.93 19.29 6.56
C ALA A 182 -1.63 18.97 7.34
N PRO A 183 -1.16 19.90 8.20
CA PRO A 183 0.14 19.83 8.86
C PRO A 183 0.29 18.62 9.80
N ASP A 184 -0.82 18.14 10.36
CA ASP A 184 -0.83 17.04 11.34
C ASP A 184 -0.94 15.66 10.70
N LEU A 185 -1.23 15.57 9.39
CA LEU A 185 -1.28 14.29 8.70
C LEU A 185 0.13 13.76 8.39
N SER A 186 0.29 12.45 8.57
CA SER A 186 1.41 11.73 7.94
C SER A 186 1.23 11.71 6.42
N ILE A 187 2.24 12.15 5.68
CA ILE A 187 2.21 12.19 4.22
C ILE A 187 3.23 11.20 3.68
N GLY A 188 2.74 10.19 2.97
CA GLY A 188 3.61 9.21 2.35
C GLY A 188 3.27 8.95 0.89
N TYR A 189 4.22 8.37 0.18
CA TYR A 189 4.11 8.14 -1.25
C TYR A 189 4.10 6.67 -1.62
N SER A 190 3.45 6.36 -2.74
CA SER A 190 3.55 5.12 -3.48
C SER A 190 4.20 5.38 -4.84
N GLY A 191 4.58 4.31 -5.54
CA GLY A 191 5.41 4.42 -6.74
C GLY A 191 6.87 4.24 -6.37
N ASP A 192 7.23 2.97 -6.15
CA ASP A 192 8.49 2.54 -5.55
C ASP A 192 9.73 3.22 -6.15
N TRP A 193 9.70 3.51 -7.45
CA TRP A 193 10.82 4.12 -8.21
C TRP A 193 11.14 5.60 -7.90
N GLY A 194 10.43 6.24 -7.01
CA GLY A 194 10.66 7.63 -6.62
C GLY A 194 10.49 7.84 -5.12
N CYS A 195 10.32 6.76 -4.36
CA CYS A 195 10.09 6.87 -2.92
C CYS A 195 11.35 7.25 -2.14
N LYS A 196 12.56 6.91 -2.64
CA LYS A 196 13.81 7.43 -2.06
C LYS A 196 13.83 8.96 -2.10
N GLU A 197 13.54 9.56 -3.24
CA GLU A 197 13.47 11.02 -3.41
C GLU A 197 12.39 11.63 -2.51
N ALA A 198 11.23 10.96 -2.39
CA ALA A 198 10.14 11.42 -1.52
C ALA A 198 10.56 11.43 -0.03
N LEU A 199 11.21 10.37 0.44
CA LEU A 199 11.73 10.29 1.80
C LEU A 199 12.82 11.34 2.06
N LEU A 200 13.74 11.55 1.12
CA LEU A 200 14.77 12.60 1.22
C LEU A 200 14.17 14.02 1.22
N ALA A 201 13.03 14.22 0.52
CA ALA A 201 12.28 15.47 0.56
C ALA A 201 11.53 15.68 1.88
N GLY A 202 11.41 14.66 2.73
CA GLY A 202 10.76 14.72 4.04
C GLY A 202 9.38 14.09 4.10
N ALA A 203 9.05 13.18 3.18
CA ALA A 203 7.87 12.33 3.32
C ALA A 203 8.00 11.42 4.55
N ASP A 204 6.88 11.14 5.22
CA ASP A 204 6.87 10.38 6.46
C ASP A 204 6.87 8.87 6.22
N CYS A 205 6.31 8.41 5.09
CA CYS A 205 6.08 6.98 4.83
C CYS A 205 6.30 6.61 3.36
N TRP A 206 6.89 5.45 3.15
CA TRP A 206 6.91 4.77 1.86
C TRP A 206 5.94 3.58 1.87
N TYR A 207 4.86 3.68 1.09
CA TYR A 207 3.87 2.61 0.89
C TYR A 207 4.32 1.71 -0.26
N SER A 208 5.11 0.69 0.03
CA SER A 208 5.92 -0.06 -0.91
C SER A 208 5.28 -1.37 -1.35
N VAL A 209 5.20 -1.59 -2.66
CA VAL A 209 4.92 -2.90 -3.25
C VAL A 209 6.15 -3.81 -3.15
N ALA A 210 7.33 -3.28 -3.47
CA ALA A 210 8.59 -4.01 -3.38
C ALA A 210 8.93 -4.42 -1.94
N GLY A 211 8.59 -3.58 -0.94
CA GLY A 211 8.74 -3.91 0.47
C GLY A 211 7.94 -5.14 0.91
N GLY A 212 6.82 -5.43 0.24
CA GLY A 212 6.06 -6.68 0.45
C GLY A 212 6.81 -7.95 0.05
N LEU A 213 7.87 -7.82 -0.76
CA LEU A 213 8.65 -8.94 -1.29
C LEU A 213 10.12 -8.90 -0.86
N PHE A 214 10.71 -7.71 -0.81
CA PHE A 214 12.11 -7.46 -0.45
C PHE A 214 12.19 -6.50 0.76
N PRO A 215 11.61 -6.87 1.92
CA PRO A 215 11.45 -5.94 3.04
C PRO A 215 12.79 -5.45 3.58
N GLN A 216 13.81 -6.30 3.68
CA GLN A 216 15.12 -5.92 4.20
C GLN A 216 15.83 -4.89 3.31
N GLN A 217 15.80 -5.08 1.99
CA GLN A 217 16.40 -4.15 1.04
C GLN A 217 15.63 -2.82 1.02
N ALA A 218 14.28 -2.87 1.07
CA ALA A 218 13.46 -1.67 1.14
C ALA A 218 13.66 -0.90 2.45
N ALA A 219 13.75 -1.59 3.59
CA ALA A 219 14.05 -0.99 4.89
C ALA A 219 15.43 -0.31 4.91
N ALA A 220 16.42 -0.84 4.18
CA ALA A 220 17.72 -0.21 4.05
C ALA A 220 17.63 1.16 3.34
N ILE A 221 16.83 1.28 2.27
CA ILE A 221 16.58 2.56 1.60
C ILE A 221 15.96 3.57 2.58
N VAL A 222 14.92 3.14 3.32
CA VAL A 222 14.24 4.01 4.31
C VAL A 222 15.22 4.46 5.39
N SER A 223 16.01 3.54 5.95
CA SER A 223 17.00 3.83 6.98
C SER A 223 18.04 4.85 6.51
N ALA A 224 18.59 4.67 5.30
CA ALA A 224 19.55 5.58 4.71
C ALA A 224 18.94 6.97 4.46
N ALA A 225 17.72 7.03 3.90
CA ALA A 225 17.02 8.29 3.63
C ALA A 225 16.70 9.07 4.92
N ILE A 226 16.25 8.40 5.98
CA ILE A 226 15.98 9.02 7.30
C ILE A 226 17.28 9.59 7.91
N LYS A 227 18.40 8.87 7.79
CA LYS A 227 19.71 9.33 8.26
C LYS A 227 20.32 10.42 7.37
N ARG A 228 19.71 10.71 6.21
CA ARG A 228 20.23 11.59 5.17
C ARG A 228 21.61 11.16 4.63
N ASP A 229 21.86 9.87 4.65
CA ASP A 229 23.02 9.26 4.03
C ASP A 229 22.71 9.04 2.55
N LEU A 230 23.05 10.04 1.74
CA LEU A 230 22.72 10.06 0.31
C LEU A 230 23.46 8.96 -0.45
N GLU A 231 24.72 8.69 -0.10
CA GLU A 231 25.53 7.66 -0.77
C GLU A 231 24.93 6.26 -0.53
N ASP A 232 24.57 5.95 0.71
CA ASP A 232 23.96 4.67 1.05
C ASP A 232 22.54 4.54 0.47
N ALA A 233 21.75 5.62 0.49
CA ALA A 233 20.42 5.65 -0.12
C ALA A 233 20.48 5.39 -1.63
N ASP A 234 21.41 6.02 -2.34
CA ASP A 234 21.60 5.82 -3.78
C ASP A 234 22.09 4.41 -4.08
N ARG A 235 23.01 3.87 -3.30
CA ARG A 235 23.50 2.49 -3.43
C ARG A 235 22.39 1.46 -3.22
N CYS A 236 21.58 1.64 -2.17
CA CYS A 236 20.46 0.73 -1.87
C CYS A 236 19.37 0.79 -2.95
N ASP A 237 19.02 1.99 -3.42
CA ASP A 237 18.01 2.18 -4.47
C ASP A 237 18.48 1.64 -5.84
N ALA A 238 19.77 1.79 -6.16
CA ALA A 238 20.37 1.28 -7.40
C ALA A 238 20.21 -0.24 -7.54
N ALA A 239 20.14 -1.00 -6.44
CA ALA A 239 19.90 -2.44 -6.47
C ALA A 239 18.51 -2.80 -7.05
N PHE A 240 17.58 -1.87 -7.05
CA PHE A 240 16.24 -2.02 -7.60
C PHE A 240 16.06 -1.39 -8.99
N ALA A 241 17.07 -0.73 -9.57
CA ALA A 241 16.93 0.10 -10.76
C ALA A 241 16.26 -0.64 -11.94
N ASP A 242 16.61 -1.90 -12.18
CA ASP A 242 16.00 -2.72 -13.23
C ASP A 242 14.55 -3.09 -12.89
N LEU A 243 14.25 -3.37 -11.62
CA LEU A 243 12.88 -3.64 -11.17
C LEU A 243 12.01 -2.38 -11.30
N TRP A 244 12.55 -1.20 -10.93
CA TRP A 244 11.85 0.08 -11.13
C TRP A 244 11.53 0.35 -12.60
N ARG A 245 12.46 0.04 -13.50
CA ARG A 245 12.22 0.15 -14.94
C ARG A 245 11.06 -0.73 -15.40
N LEU A 246 10.99 -1.98 -14.93
CA LEU A 246 9.90 -2.89 -15.25
C LEU A 246 8.57 -2.44 -14.64
N PHE A 247 8.56 -1.96 -13.39
CA PHE A 247 7.35 -1.45 -12.74
C PHE A 247 6.75 -0.25 -13.48
N ARG A 248 7.59 0.67 -13.94
CA ARG A 248 7.14 1.83 -14.74
C ARG A 248 6.58 1.42 -16.10
N ALA A 249 7.18 0.42 -16.74
CA ALA A 249 6.77 -0.01 -18.08
C ALA A 249 5.52 -0.90 -18.08
N HIS A 250 5.33 -1.76 -17.06
CA HIS A 250 4.33 -2.84 -17.08
C HIS A 250 3.37 -2.83 -15.90
N GLY A 251 3.56 -1.91 -14.94
CA GLY A 251 2.87 -1.94 -13.64
C GLY A 251 3.44 -3.03 -12.71
N SER A 252 3.32 -2.83 -11.41
CA SER A 252 3.92 -3.72 -10.42
C SER A 252 3.14 -5.02 -10.18
N LEU A 253 1.80 -4.99 -10.27
CA LEU A 253 0.95 -6.06 -9.77
C LEU A 253 1.29 -7.45 -10.35
N ARG A 254 1.30 -7.59 -11.68
CA ARG A 254 1.59 -8.88 -12.33
C ARG A 254 3.03 -9.32 -12.14
N LEU A 255 3.95 -8.35 -12.08
CA LEU A 255 5.37 -8.61 -11.84
C LEU A 255 5.61 -9.16 -10.43
N ILE A 256 4.92 -8.63 -9.42
CA ILE A 256 5.03 -9.11 -8.03
C ILE A 256 4.48 -10.54 -7.90
N TYR A 257 3.34 -10.86 -8.53
CA TYR A 257 2.86 -12.25 -8.55
C TYR A 257 3.88 -13.21 -9.17
N ALA A 258 4.51 -12.83 -10.27
CA ALA A 258 5.57 -13.65 -10.87
C ALA A 258 6.80 -13.76 -9.96
N ALA A 259 7.21 -12.66 -9.33
CA ALA A 259 8.37 -12.62 -8.45
C ALA A 259 8.18 -13.48 -7.19
N VAL A 260 7.01 -13.45 -6.54
CA VAL A 260 6.74 -14.32 -5.37
C VAL A 260 6.79 -15.81 -5.74
N ASN A 261 6.32 -16.17 -6.96
CA ASN A 261 6.42 -17.55 -7.45
C ASN A 261 7.89 -17.94 -7.73
N MET A 262 8.67 -17.06 -8.35
CA MET A 262 10.10 -17.29 -8.63
C MET A 262 10.91 -17.48 -7.34
N LEU A 263 10.51 -16.81 -6.27
CA LEU A 263 11.15 -16.93 -4.96
C LEU A 263 10.60 -18.09 -4.12
N GLY A 264 9.67 -18.87 -4.64
CA GLY A 264 9.08 -20.03 -3.95
C GLY A 264 8.27 -19.64 -2.70
N LEU A 265 7.75 -18.42 -2.64
CA LEU A 265 6.99 -17.94 -1.47
C LEU A 265 5.52 -18.34 -1.52
N THR A 266 4.96 -18.50 -2.72
CA THR A 266 3.60 -18.99 -2.99
C THR A 266 3.46 -19.37 -4.46
N ASP A 267 2.52 -20.26 -4.79
CA ASP A 267 2.13 -20.60 -6.17
C ASP A 267 0.92 -19.80 -6.66
N ALA A 268 0.42 -18.85 -5.86
CA ALA A 268 -0.73 -18.04 -6.20
C ALA A 268 -0.52 -17.26 -7.51
N GLN A 269 -1.57 -17.24 -8.34
CA GLN A 269 -1.58 -16.52 -9.61
C GLN A 269 -2.42 -15.24 -9.49
N PRO A 270 -2.22 -14.24 -10.38
CA PRO A 270 -3.13 -13.09 -10.43
C PRO A 270 -4.57 -13.56 -10.57
N PRO A 271 -5.53 -12.98 -9.81
CA PRO A 271 -6.93 -13.37 -9.91
C PRO A 271 -7.50 -13.04 -11.29
N ARG A 272 -8.27 -13.96 -11.86
CA ARG A 272 -8.97 -13.71 -13.15
C ARG A 272 -9.90 -12.49 -13.04
N PRO A 273 -9.98 -11.64 -14.09
CA PRO A 273 -9.48 -11.82 -15.46
C PRO A 273 -8.01 -11.42 -15.70
N LEU A 274 -7.25 -11.05 -14.65
CA LEU A 274 -5.82 -10.76 -14.81
C LEU A 274 -5.08 -12.03 -15.25
N LEU A 275 -4.14 -11.85 -16.19
CA LEU A 275 -3.29 -12.94 -16.66
C LEU A 275 -1.89 -12.81 -16.08
N PRO A 276 -1.17 -13.91 -15.87
CA PRO A 276 0.27 -13.88 -15.61
C PRO A 276 1.04 -13.16 -16.73
N ILE A 277 2.25 -12.73 -16.42
CA ILE A 277 3.17 -12.18 -17.42
C ILE A 277 3.63 -13.28 -18.39
N ASP A 278 4.02 -12.88 -19.59
CA ASP A 278 4.58 -13.79 -20.58
C ASP A 278 6.02 -14.21 -20.23
N GLU A 279 6.56 -15.17 -21.00
CA GLU A 279 7.89 -15.74 -20.73
C GLU A 279 9.02 -14.73 -20.98
N ALA A 280 8.87 -13.82 -21.95
CA ALA A 280 9.86 -12.79 -22.23
C ALA A 280 10.00 -11.81 -21.07
N LEU A 281 8.86 -11.34 -20.53
CA LEU A 281 8.83 -10.46 -19.37
C LEU A 281 9.26 -11.20 -18.09
N ARG A 282 8.95 -12.51 -17.98
CA ARG A 282 9.42 -13.36 -16.89
C ARG A 282 10.95 -13.47 -16.89
N ALA A 283 11.56 -13.70 -18.04
CA ALA A 283 13.02 -13.74 -18.17
C ALA A 283 13.69 -12.39 -17.86
N ALA A 284 13.06 -11.27 -18.26
CA ALA A 284 13.51 -9.93 -17.88
C ALA A 284 13.42 -9.70 -16.37
N LEU A 285 12.31 -10.10 -15.74
CA LEU A 285 12.11 -9.99 -14.31
C LEU A 285 13.15 -10.80 -13.52
N THR A 286 13.48 -12.02 -13.95
CA THR A 286 14.51 -12.85 -13.30
C THR A 286 15.85 -12.13 -13.17
N LYS A 287 16.21 -11.32 -14.18
CA LYS A 287 17.46 -10.54 -14.17
C LYS A 287 17.37 -9.26 -13.33
N ALA A 288 16.15 -8.74 -13.16
CA ALA A 288 15.86 -7.48 -12.51
C ALA A 288 15.59 -7.61 -10.98
N LEU A 289 15.43 -8.82 -10.46
CA LEU A 289 15.21 -9.00 -9.02
C LEU A 289 16.47 -8.57 -8.25
N PRO A 290 16.32 -7.79 -7.17
CA PRO A 290 17.44 -7.38 -6.31
C PRO A 290 18.09 -8.62 -5.68
N ARG A 291 19.42 -8.60 -5.62
CA ARG A 291 20.24 -9.68 -5.05
C ARG A 291 20.60 -9.42 -3.60
#